data_7cb4de0cb7d64caf5e03ef0070ac8ea9
#
_entry.id   7cb4de0cb7d64caf5e03ef0070ac8ea9
#
_cell.length_a   1.000
_cell.length_b   1.000
_cell.length_c   1.000
_cell.angle_alpha   90.00
_cell.angle_beta   90.00
_cell.angle_gamma   90.00
#
_symmetry.space_group_name_H-M   'P 1'
#
loop_
_entity.id
_entity.type
_entity.pdbx_description
1 polymer ?
#
loop_
_entity_poly.entity_id
_entity_poly.type
_entity_poly.pdbx_seq_one_letter_code
_entity_poly.pdbx_strand_id
1 'polypeptide(L)'
;MKQHYLSDISTAQNLQELLSQGGAQGPWTPGGECQEWWGQTERMQTTYVESRNEALGFMESFTPEAVSILSNEASSLSQRLQSVITEVRNGPSVRATEQPAMVLQGLEAYSRSIDRESELAAQLTMYQTILGSERLEEMERTLDGGKAIIARHIALWRSWEEWKAFDLRLQKTNVLWGNFVMNDEIDERVGILLASMSRHKFKVKDEQAGHEHNTPLENSAISAMEKDALLWREHSAALRYTCSPAMQYRHWISVLRKAGRPAPARLTVKNLLEW
;
A
#
# COMPACT_ATOMS: atom_id res chain seq x y z
N MET A 1 -9.42 29.19 31.61
CA MET A 1 -9.94 28.93 32.98
C MET A 1 -8.85 28.84 34.05
N LYS A 2 -7.75 28.05 33.92
CA LYS A 2 -6.67 27.94 34.93
C LYS A 2 -5.95 29.27 35.26
N GLN A 3 -5.67 30.12 34.29
CA GLN A 3 -4.97 31.39 34.53
C GLN A 3 -5.81 32.41 35.31
N HIS A 4 -7.12 32.42 35.18
CA HIS A 4 -7.99 33.28 35.97
C HIS A 4 -8.00 32.90 37.46
N TYR A 5 -8.11 31.59 37.77
CA TYR A 5 -8.08 31.15 39.17
C TYR A 5 -6.76 31.45 39.89
N LEU A 6 -5.62 31.29 39.20
CA LEU A 6 -4.30 31.63 39.77
C LEU A 6 -4.14 33.14 39.95
N SER A 7 -4.69 33.97 39.08
CA SER A 7 -4.75 35.41 39.23
C SER A 7 -5.59 35.85 40.41
N ASP A 8 -6.75 35.20 40.60
CA ASP A 8 -7.66 35.51 41.70
C ASP A 8 -7.08 35.10 43.05
N ILE A 9 -6.38 33.97 43.16
CA ILE A 9 -5.66 33.54 44.37
C ILE A 9 -4.51 34.48 44.66
N SER A 10 -3.71 34.89 43.67
CA SER A 10 -2.63 35.88 43.86
C SER A 10 -3.14 37.23 44.32
N THR A 11 -4.29 37.67 43.78
CA THR A 11 -4.93 38.93 44.16
C THR A 11 -5.44 38.86 45.63
N ALA A 12 -6.04 37.74 46.03
CA ALA A 12 -6.50 37.51 47.40
C ALA A 12 -5.34 37.47 48.40
N GLN A 13 -4.21 36.83 48.04
CA GLN A 13 -3.00 36.84 48.84
C GLN A 13 -2.41 38.22 49.02
N ASN A 14 -2.30 39.00 47.98
CA ASN A 14 -1.82 40.41 48.05
C ASN A 14 -2.73 41.28 48.88
N LEU A 15 -4.05 41.11 48.81
CA LEU A 15 -5.03 41.83 49.65
C LEU A 15 -4.88 41.44 51.13
N GLN A 16 -4.66 40.17 51.44
CA GLN A 16 -4.44 39.69 52.79
C GLN A 16 -3.14 40.28 53.37
N GLU A 17 -2.07 40.35 52.59
CA GLU A 17 -0.80 40.92 52.99
C GLU A 17 -0.89 42.42 53.22
N LEU A 18 -1.60 43.17 52.38
CA LEU A 18 -1.90 44.57 52.54
C LEU A 18 -2.76 44.86 53.80
N LEU A 19 -3.74 44.06 54.07
CA LEU A 19 -4.58 44.16 55.27
C LEU A 19 -3.78 43.90 56.56
N SER A 20 -2.86 42.93 56.52
CA SER A 20 -1.97 42.64 57.64
C SER A 20 -0.94 43.72 57.92
N GLN A 21 -0.40 44.37 56.88
CA GLN A 21 0.54 45.50 56.97
C GLN A 21 -0.13 46.80 57.39
N GLY A 22 -1.41 46.99 57.09
CA GLY A 22 -2.19 48.22 57.36
C GLY A 22 -2.60 48.40 58.84
N GLY A 23 -2.30 47.47 59.72
CA GLY A 23 -2.62 47.61 61.16
C GLY A 23 -4.11 47.77 61.47
N ALA A 24 -5.00 47.45 60.56
CA ALA A 24 -6.44 47.53 60.71
C ALA A 24 -6.97 46.44 61.64
N GLN A 25 -6.86 46.67 62.94
CA GLN A 25 -7.69 46.02 63.92
C GLN A 25 -9.13 46.57 63.83
N GLY A 26 -9.79 46.24 62.70
CA GLY A 26 -11.22 46.48 62.54
C GLY A 26 -12.00 45.20 62.75
N PRO A 27 -13.33 45.23 62.90
CA PRO A 27 -14.20 44.10 63.17
C PRO A 27 -14.32 43.06 61.99
N TRP A 28 -13.42 43.13 61.07
CA TRP A 28 -13.30 42.18 59.97
C TRP A 28 -12.17 41.19 60.15
N THR A 29 -12.20 40.45 61.25
CA THR A 29 -11.59 39.10 61.22
C THR A 29 -12.48 38.25 60.32
N PRO A 30 -11.95 37.69 59.22
CA PRO A 30 -12.72 36.75 58.45
C PRO A 30 -13.27 35.71 59.38
N GLY A 31 -14.60 35.56 59.47
CA GLY A 31 -15.21 34.59 60.37
C GLY A 31 -14.57 33.23 60.09
N GLY A 32 -14.53 32.37 61.12
CA GLY A 32 -13.82 31.07 61.05
C GLY A 32 -14.05 30.27 59.78
N GLU A 33 -15.19 30.44 59.15
CA GLU A 33 -15.56 29.88 57.85
C GLU A 33 -14.60 30.31 56.71
N CYS A 34 -14.19 31.57 56.63
CA CYS A 34 -13.25 32.03 55.60
C CYS A 34 -11.84 31.45 55.81
N GLN A 35 -11.40 31.31 57.06
CA GLN A 35 -10.16 30.66 57.39
C GLN A 35 -10.19 29.14 57.07
N GLU A 36 -11.31 28.53 57.32
CA GLU A 36 -11.53 27.12 56.98
C GLU A 36 -11.52 26.86 55.48
N TRP A 37 -12.23 27.68 54.70
CA TRP A 37 -12.22 27.68 53.22
C TRP A 37 -10.82 27.94 52.65
N TRP A 38 -10.07 28.87 53.24
CA TRP A 38 -8.70 29.13 52.83
C TRP A 38 -7.79 27.92 53.11
N GLY A 39 -7.86 27.36 54.30
CA GLY A 39 -7.11 26.15 54.65
C GLY A 39 -7.49 24.92 53.81
N GLN A 40 -8.74 24.81 53.33
CA GLN A 40 -9.16 23.78 52.40
C GLN A 40 -8.55 24.04 51.03
N THR A 41 -8.55 25.29 50.54
CA THR A 41 -7.98 25.68 49.25
C THR A 41 -6.46 25.45 49.23
N GLU A 42 -5.73 25.80 50.27
CA GLU A 42 -4.29 25.49 50.38
C GLU A 42 -4.01 23.99 50.38
N ARG A 43 -4.78 23.21 51.13
CA ARG A 43 -4.66 21.74 51.12
C ARG A 43 -4.92 21.15 49.71
N MET A 44 -5.96 21.61 49.04
CA MET A 44 -6.25 21.18 47.67
C MET A 44 -5.13 21.56 46.70
N GLN A 45 -4.56 22.77 46.83
CA GLN A 45 -3.43 23.20 46.03
C GLN A 45 -2.18 22.35 46.27
N THR A 46 -1.86 22.07 47.54
CA THR A 46 -0.73 21.20 47.91
C THR A 46 -0.92 19.78 47.35
N THR A 47 -2.10 19.17 47.57
CA THR A 47 -2.41 17.85 47.02
C THR A 47 -2.33 17.82 45.51
N TYR A 48 -2.80 18.88 44.81
CA TYR A 48 -2.69 18.99 43.36
C TYR A 48 -1.23 19.04 42.88
N VAL A 49 -0.40 19.85 43.56
CA VAL A 49 1.03 19.98 43.21
C VAL A 49 1.77 18.66 43.49
N GLU A 50 1.50 18.00 44.60
CA GLU A 50 2.07 16.68 44.94
C GLU A 50 1.66 15.62 43.92
N SER A 51 0.37 15.47 43.63
CA SER A 51 -0.12 14.51 42.61
C SER A 51 0.42 14.80 41.21
N ARG A 52 0.56 16.09 40.86
CA ARG A 52 1.17 16.49 39.61
C ARG A 52 2.65 16.10 39.55
N ASN A 53 3.39 16.32 40.60
CA ASN A 53 4.82 15.98 40.68
C ASN A 53 5.03 14.46 40.66
N GLU A 54 4.19 13.70 41.36
CA GLU A 54 4.17 12.25 41.29
C GLU A 54 3.89 11.77 39.86
N ALA A 55 2.87 12.31 39.20
CA ALA A 55 2.56 11.98 37.82
C ALA A 55 3.70 12.33 36.84
N LEU A 56 4.35 13.49 37.05
CA LEU A 56 5.53 13.87 36.24
C LEU A 56 6.71 12.92 36.50
N GLY A 57 7.01 12.58 37.74
CA GLY A 57 8.07 11.63 38.08
C GLY A 57 7.81 10.23 37.50
N PHE A 58 6.54 9.77 37.50
CA PHE A 58 6.15 8.53 36.83
C PHE A 58 6.35 8.62 35.33
N MET A 59 5.90 9.71 34.71
CA MET A 59 6.09 9.94 33.27
C MET A 59 7.58 9.96 32.88
N GLU A 60 8.41 10.65 33.64
CA GLU A 60 9.86 10.71 33.41
C GLU A 60 10.54 9.35 33.53
N SER A 61 10.12 8.50 34.45
CA SER A 61 10.66 7.14 34.61
C SER A 61 10.12 6.16 33.56
N PHE A 62 8.86 6.29 33.16
CA PHE A 62 8.19 5.38 32.22
C PHE A 62 8.50 5.69 30.73
N THR A 63 8.69 6.98 30.39
CA THR A 63 8.88 7.40 29.01
C THR A 63 10.05 6.70 28.32
N PRO A 64 11.26 6.56 28.91
CA PRO A 64 12.38 5.88 28.24
C PRO A 64 12.09 4.42 27.93
N GLU A 65 11.43 3.71 28.84
CA GLU A 65 11.04 2.31 28.66
C GLU A 65 9.99 2.18 27.55
N ALA A 66 8.97 3.02 27.58
CA ALA A 66 7.92 3.06 26.55
C ALA A 66 8.49 3.37 25.15
N VAL A 67 9.44 4.32 25.06
CA VAL A 67 10.14 4.63 23.79
C VAL A 67 10.97 3.46 23.31
N SER A 68 11.65 2.74 24.20
CA SER A 68 12.41 1.54 23.85
C SER A 68 11.51 0.43 23.30
N ILE A 69 10.37 0.17 23.97
CA ILE A 69 9.38 -0.81 23.50
C ILE A 69 8.84 -0.40 22.13
N LEU A 70 8.47 0.87 21.95
CA LEU A 70 7.97 1.41 20.69
C LEU A 70 8.98 1.21 19.55
N SER A 71 10.26 1.50 19.80
CA SER A 71 11.34 1.32 18.81
C SER A 71 11.54 -0.17 18.43
N ASN A 72 11.47 -1.05 19.42
CA ASN A 72 11.59 -2.50 19.21
C ASN A 72 10.42 -3.05 18.39
N GLU A 73 9.19 -2.63 18.70
CA GLU A 73 8.00 -3.04 17.92
C GLU A 73 8.03 -2.49 16.50
N ALA A 74 8.45 -1.25 16.29
CA ALA A 74 8.62 -0.66 14.97
C ALA A 74 9.68 -1.40 14.13
N SER A 75 10.80 -1.79 14.76
CA SER A 75 11.85 -2.57 14.11
C SER A 75 11.36 -3.98 13.75
N SER A 76 10.63 -4.63 14.64
CA SER A 76 10.00 -5.94 14.42
C SER A 76 9.00 -5.88 13.25
N LEU A 77 8.18 -4.83 13.21
CA LEU A 77 7.24 -4.58 12.12
C LEU A 77 7.97 -4.40 10.78
N SER A 78 9.02 -3.58 10.76
CA SER A 78 9.85 -3.38 9.57
C SER A 78 10.47 -4.69 9.06
N GLN A 79 10.94 -5.55 9.95
CA GLN A 79 11.48 -6.87 9.57
C GLN A 79 10.40 -7.78 8.96
N ARG A 80 9.18 -7.82 9.54
CA ARG A 80 8.06 -8.60 8.98
C ARG A 80 7.68 -8.09 7.60
N LEU A 81 7.60 -6.78 7.41
CA LEU A 81 7.32 -6.16 6.11
C LEU A 81 8.40 -6.49 5.08
N GLN A 82 9.69 -6.43 5.46
CA GLN A 82 10.80 -6.81 4.58
C GLN A 82 10.75 -8.29 4.18
N SER A 83 10.35 -9.19 5.08
CA SER A 83 10.13 -10.60 4.75
C SER A 83 9.06 -10.76 3.67
N VAL A 84 7.89 -10.13 3.84
CA VAL A 84 6.80 -10.15 2.85
C VAL A 84 7.27 -9.58 1.50
N ILE A 85 7.96 -8.44 1.50
CA ILE A 85 8.50 -7.84 0.29
C ILE A 85 9.46 -8.79 -0.43
N THR A 86 10.32 -9.47 0.32
CA THR A 86 11.30 -10.43 -0.21
C THR A 86 10.60 -11.65 -0.81
N GLU A 87 9.55 -12.16 -0.14
CA GLU A 87 8.74 -13.25 -0.67
C GLU A 87 8.01 -12.86 -1.96
N VAL A 88 7.48 -11.65 -2.06
CA VAL A 88 6.85 -11.16 -3.29
C VAL A 88 7.88 -11.02 -4.42
N ARG A 89 9.09 -10.51 -4.12
CA ARG A 89 10.15 -10.32 -5.13
C ARG A 89 10.76 -11.62 -5.65
N ASN A 90 10.79 -12.68 -4.84
CA ASN A 90 11.44 -13.95 -5.16
C ASN A 90 10.44 -15.11 -5.35
N GLY A 91 9.17 -14.85 -5.14
CA GLY A 91 8.11 -15.85 -5.12
C GLY A 91 7.52 -16.18 -6.49
N PRO A 92 6.31 -16.79 -6.49
CA PRO A 92 5.61 -17.18 -7.71
C PRO A 92 5.36 -16.03 -8.69
N SER A 93 5.23 -14.79 -8.19
CA SER A 93 4.95 -13.60 -9.00
C SER A 93 6.04 -13.24 -10.02
N VAL A 94 7.22 -13.83 -9.93
CA VAL A 94 8.33 -13.64 -10.87
C VAL A 94 8.59 -14.84 -11.77
N ARG A 95 7.81 -15.92 -11.64
CA ARG A 95 7.98 -17.18 -12.39
C ARG A 95 7.00 -17.28 -13.53
N ALA A 96 7.51 -17.62 -14.73
CA ALA A 96 6.70 -17.74 -15.95
C ALA A 96 5.70 -18.92 -15.94
N THR A 97 5.96 -19.93 -15.12
CA THR A 97 5.21 -21.21 -15.13
C THR A 97 3.92 -21.19 -14.31
N GLU A 98 3.73 -20.14 -13.53
CA GLU A 98 2.60 -20.05 -12.59
C GLU A 98 1.31 -19.62 -13.29
N GLN A 99 0.19 -20.12 -12.76
CA GLN A 99 -1.14 -19.73 -13.24
C GLN A 99 -1.51 -18.33 -12.70
N PRO A 100 -1.98 -17.39 -13.54
CA PRO A 100 -2.29 -16.03 -13.13
C PRO A 100 -3.22 -15.94 -11.90
N ALA A 101 -4.30 -16.74 -11.89
CA ALA A 101 -5.27 -16.74 -10.79
C ALA A 101 -4.64 -17.14 -9.45
N MET A 102 -3.73 -18.14 -9.44
CA MET A 102 -3.05 -18.57 -8.21
C MET A 102 -2.09 -17.51 -7.69
N VAL A 103 -1.36 -16.85 -8.62
CA VAL A 103 -0.45 -15.75 -8.23
C VAL A 103 -1.22 -14.56 -7.69
N LEU A 104 -2.34 -14.18 -8.33
CA LEU A 104 -3.19 -13.10 -7.85
C LEU A 104 -3.76 -13.40 -6.47
N GLN A 105 -4.24 -14.61 -6.22
CA GLN A 105 -4.70 -15.03 -4.90
C GLN A 105 -3.62 -14.90 -3.83
N GLY A 106 -2.39 -15.29 -4.15
CA GLY A 106 -1.23 -15.13 -3.26
C GLY A 106 -0.90 -13.66 -2.99
N LEU A 107 -0.84 -12.84 -4.04
CA LEU A 107 -0.58 -11.40 -3.92
C LEU A 107 -1.67 -10.66 -3.12
N GLU A 108 -2.93 -11.04 -3.28
CA GLU A 108 -4.04 -10.49 -2.49
C GLU A 108 -3.98 -10.92 -1.02
N ALA A 109 -3.43 -12.10 -0.73
CA ALA A 109 -3.17 -12.51 0.64
C ALA A 109 -2.05 -11.66 1.28
N TYR A 110 -0.98 -11.37 0.54
CA TYR A 110 0.07 -10.45 1.00
C TYR A 110 -0.46 -9.01 1.17
N SER A 111 -1.31 -8.52 0.27
CA SER A 111 -1.95 -7.21 0.42
C SER A 111 -2.73 -7.11 1.73
N ARG A 112 -3.57 -8.11 2.02
CA ARG A 112 -4.32 -8.17 3.28
C ARG A 112 -3.42 -8.28 4.52
N SER A 113 -2.26 -8.93 4.41
CA SER A 113 -1.28 -8.98 5.49
C SER A 113 -0.68 -7.59 5.75
N ILE A 114 -0.28 -6.88 4.69
CA ILE A 114 0.24 -5.50 4.82
C ILE A 114 -0.82 -4.54 5.35
N ASP A 115 -2.08 -4.70 5.00
CA ASP A 115 -3.17 -3.86 5.51
C ASP A 115 -3.30 -4.00 7.05
N ARG A 116 -3.18 -5.22 7.59
CA ARG A 116 -3.15 -5.46 9.05
C ARG A 116 -1.92 -4.83 9.71
N GLU A 117 -0.75 -4.97 9.10
CA GLU A 117 0.47 -4.33 9.61
C GLU A 117 0.38 -2.80 9.51
N SER A 118 -0.38 -2.27 8.57
CA SER A 118 -0.66 -0.82 8.45
C SER A 118 -1.50 -0.28 9.61
N GLU A 119 -2.43 -1.08 10.14
CA GLU A 119 -3.20 -0.71 11.33
C GLU A 119 -2.29 -0.64 12.57
N LEU A 120 -1.38 -1.61 12.72
CA LEU A 120 -0.39 -1.58 13.79
C LEU A 120 0.57 -0.39 13.64
N ALA A 121 1.07 -0.12 12.43
CA ALA A 121 1.91 1.03 12.15
C ALA A 121 1.24 2.35 12.54
N ALA A 122 -0.06 2.50 12.25
CA ALA A 122 -0.82 3.68 12.65
C ALA A 122 -0.91 3.84 14.18
N GLN A 123 -1.08 2.74 14.92
CA GLN A 123 -1.05 2.75 16.38
C GLN A 123 0.32 3.15 16.93
N LEU A 124 1.41 2.60 16.37
CA LEU A 124 2.78 2.96 16.77
C LEU A 124 3.07 4.43 16.51
N THR A 125 2.63 4.98 15.37
CA THR A 125 2.77 6.42 15.05
C THR A 125 1.96 7.29 16.02
N MET A 126 0.78 6.85 16.43
CA MET A 126 0.00 7.54 17.47
C MET A 126 0.74 7.55 18.83
N TYR A 127 1.29 6.42 19.27
CA TYR A 127 2.07 6.35 20.50
C TYR A 127 3.34 7.19 20.44
N GLN A 128 4.04 7.19 19.29
CA GLN A 128 5.18 8.08 19.02
C GLN A 128 4.82 9.56 19.25
N THR A 129 3.66 9.98 18.74
CA THR A 129 3.19 11.37 18.92
C THR A 129 2.90 11.69 20.37
N ILE A 130 2.31 10.75 21.14
CA ILE A 130 2.00 10.91 22.56
C ILE A 130 3.28 10.99 23.40
N LEU A 131 4.26 10.12 23.11
CA LEU A 131 5.53 10.06 23.83
C LEU A 131 6.51 11.16 23.42
N GLY A 132 6.26 11.88 22.32
CA GLY A 132 7.17 12.89 21.78
C GLY A 132 8.51 12.31 21.32
N SER A 133 8.54 11.03 20.91
CA SER A 133 9.76 10.35 20.46
C SER A 133 10.09 10.69 19.00
N GLU A 134 11.28 10.28 18.54
CA GLU A 134 11.71 10.48 17.16
C GLU A 134 10.77 9.76 16.17
N ARG A 135 10.67 10.31 14.97
CA ARG A 135 9.77 9.81 13.94
C ARG A 135 10.20 8.42 13.44
N LEU A 136 9.23 7.52 13.26
CA LEU A 136 9.45 6.15 12.79
C LEU A 136 9.53 6.08 11.25
N GLU A 137 10.36 6.93 10.65
CA GLU A 137 10.44 7.11 9.19
C GLU A 137 10.82 5.85 8.41
N GLU A 138 11.64 4.97 8.99
CA GLU A 138 12.06 3.73 8.33
C GLU A 138 10.89 2.76 8.22
N MET A 139 10.10 2.64 9.28
CA MET A 139 8.89 1.82 9.30
C MET A 139 7.87 2.34 8.27
N GLU A 140 7.61 3.65 8.25
CA GLU A 140 6.68 4.28 7.30
C GLU A 140 7.15 4.05 5.85
N ARG A 141 8.42 4.29 5.55
CA ARG A 141 9.01 4.04 4.21
C ARG A 141 8.90 2.57 3.78
N THR A 142 9.17 1.65 4.70
CA THR A 142 9.08 0.22 4.41
C THR A 142 7.65 -0.20 4.12
N LEU A 143 6.68 0.32 4.87
CA LEU A 143 5.26 0.05 4.68
C LEU A 143 4.77 0.58 3.32
N ASP A 144 5.06 1.83 3.00
CA ASP A 144 4.65 2.45 1.74
C ASP A 144 5.32 1.78 0.53
N GLY A 145 6.60 1.45 0.65
CA GLY A 145 7.33 0.69 -0.35
C GLY A 145 6.72 -0.69 -0.58
N GLY A 146 6.38 -1.41 0.48
CA GLY A 146 5.72 -2.71 0.43
C GLY A 146 4.36 -2.67 -0.26
N LYS A 147 3.51 -1.72 0.13
CA LYS A 147 2.21 -1.49 -0.52
C LYS A 147 2.36 -1.21 -2.02
N ALA A 148 3.30 -0.35 -2.38
CA ALA A 148 3.55 0.00 -3.77
C ALA A 148 4.06 -1.19 -4.61
N ILE A 149 4.93 -2.03 -4.05
CA ILE A 149 5.45 -3.23 -4.72
C ILE A 149 4.32 -4.22 -4.99
N ILE A 150 3.53 -4.57 -3.96
CA ILE A 150 2.42 -5.52 -4.12
C ILE A 150 1.38 -5.01 -5.11
N ALA A 151 0.98 -3.74 -5.01
CA ALA A 151 0.01 -3.14 -5.93
C ALA A 151 0.49 -3.21 -7.40
N ARG A 152 1.79 -3.03 -7.65
CA ARG A 152 2.38 -3.17 -8.99
C ARG A 152 2.34 -4.61 -9.50
N HIS A 153 2.68 -5.58 -8.66
CA HIS A 153 2.59 -6.99 -9.04
C HIS A 153 1.15 -7.40 -9.33
N ILE A 154 0.20 -7.00 -8.49
CA ILE A 154 -1.24 -7.25 -8.72
C ILE A 154 -1.69 -6.64 -10.06
N ALA A 155 -1.34 -5.39 -10.34
CA ALA A 155 -1.72 -4.73 -11.60
C ALA A 155 -1.14 -5.45 -12.83
N LEU A 156 0.13 -5.88 -12.76
CA LEU A 156 0.77 -6.65 -13.84
C LEU A 156 0.06 -7.99 -14.08
N TRP A 157 -0.17 -8.76 -13.02
CA TRP A 157 -0.78 -10.08 -13.14
C TRP A 157 -2.26 -10.04 -13.51
N ARG A 158 -3.01 -9.01 -13.11
CA ARG A 158 -4.38 -8.77 -13.62
C ARG A 158 -4.39 -8.49 -15.12
N SER A 159 -3.49 -7.62 -15.60
CA SER A 159 -3.35 -7.40 -17.05
C SER A 159 -3.00 -8.68 -17.80
N TRP A 160 -2.18 -9.54 -17.19
CA TRP A 160 -1.83 -10.84 -17.77
C TRP A 160 -3.00 -11.83 -17.76
N GLU A 161 -3.77 -11.90 -16.69
CA GLU A 161 -4.97 -12.74 -16.60
C GLU A 161 -6.02 -12.34 -17.64
N GLU A 162 -6.29 -11.03 -17.76
CA GLU A 162 -7.19 -10.50 -18.78
C GLU A 162 -6.71 -10.81 -20.19
N TRP A 163 -5.40 -10.67 -20.42
CA TRP A 163 -4.78 -11.05 -21.68
C TRP A 163 -4.95 -12.53 -22.00
N LYS A 164 -4.67 -13.42 -21.05
CA LYS A 164 -4.83 -14.87 -21.24
C LYS A 164 -6.29 -15.28 -21.49
N ALA A 165 -7.23 -14.65 -20.83
CA ALA A 165 -8.66 -14.87 -21.08
C ALA A 165 -9.06 -14.43 -22.50
N PHE A 166 -8.51 -13.30 -22.95
CA PHE A 166 -8.70 -12.79 -24.31
C PHE A 166 -8.05 -13.69 -25.35
N ASP A 167 -6.80 -14.09 -25.16
CA ASP A 167 -6.06 -15.03 -26.03
C ASP A 167 -6.83 -16.35 -26.19
N LEU A 168 -7.32 -16.93 -25.09
CA LEU A 168 -8.13 -18.16 -25.13
C LEU A 168 -9.42 -17.96 -25.94
N ARG A 169 -10.07 -16.79 -25.84
CA ARG A 169 -11.25 -16.44 -26.64
C ARG A 169 -10.90 -16.35 -28.12
N LEU A 170 -9.79 -15.66 -28.45
CA LEU A 170 -9.30 -15.55 -29.82
C LEU A 170 -9.00 -16.91 -30.44
N GLN A 171 -8.26 -17.75 -29.75
CA GLN A 171 -7.90 -19.09 -30.23
C GLN A 171 -9.12 -19.96 -30.57
N LYS A 172 -10.24 -19.74 -29.85
CA LYS A 172 -11.50 -20.45 -30.07
C LYS A 172 -12.41 -19.82 -31.13
N THR A 173 -12.12 -18.57 -31.56
CA THR A 173 -12.96 -17.85 -32.51
C THR A 173 -12.89 -18.49 -33.87
N ASN A 174 -14.07 -18.73 -34.48
CA ASN A 174 -14.16 -19.28 -35.83
C ASN A 174 -14.07 -18.14 -36.89
N VAL A 175 -13.09 -18.23 -37.75
CA VAL A 175 -12.81 -17.20 -38.79
C VAL A 175 -13.49 -17.44 -40.14
N LEU A 176 -14.11 -18.62 -40.35
CA LEU A 176 -14.69 -19.03 -41.64
C LEU A 176 -15.84 -18.13 -42.11
N TRP A 177 -16.53 -17.47 -41.19
CA TRP A 177 -17.77 -16.75 -41.46
C TRP A 177 -17.62 -15.23 -41.46
N GLY A 178 -16.40 -14.72 -41.52
CA GLY A 178 -16.15 -13.28 -41.57
C GLY A 178 -16.47 -12.51 -40.28
N ASN A 179 -16.74 -13.24 -39.20
CA ASN A 179 -17.16 -12.65 -37.90
C ASN A 179 -15.97 -12.15 -37.04
N PHE A 180 -14.77 -12.13 -37.62
CA PHE A 180 -13.58 -11.72 -36.89
C PHE A 180 -13.34 -10.21 -37.02
N VAL A 181 -13.95 -9.42 -36.16
CA VAL A 181 -13.89 -7.94 -36.16
C VAL A 181 -12.94 -7.45 -35.06
N MET A 182 -11.87 -8.19 -34.68
CA MET A 182 -11.15 -7.92 -33.47
C MET A 182 -9.69 -7.45 -33.61
N ASN A 183 -9.28 -7.02 -34.80
CA ASN A 183 -7.88 -6.61 -35.00
C ASN A 183 -7.50 -5.39 -34.13
N ASP A 184 -8.38 -4.39 -34.06
CA ASP A 184 -8.13 -3.20 -33.26
C ASP A 184 -8.12 -3.54 -31.75
N GLU A 185 -8.97 -4.48 -31.31
CA GLU A 185 -8.97 -4.98 -29.92
C GLU A 185 -7.69 -5.75 -29.60
N ILE A 186 -7.10 -6.50 -30.55
CA ILE A 186 -5.82 -7.18 -30.36
C ILE A 186 -4.72 -6.14 -30.13
N ASP A 187 -4.60 -5.16 -31.01
CA ASP A 187 -3.56 -4.13 -30.93
C ASP A 187 -3.70 -3.31 -29.65
N GLU A 188 -4.92 -2.96 -29.25
CA GLU A 188 -5.22 -2.26 -28.00
C GLU A 188 -4.80 -3.10 -26.77
N ARG A 189 -5.21 -4.37 -26.72
CA ARG A 189 -4.89 -5.27 -25.60
C ARG A 189 -3.39 -5.56 -25.47
N VAL A 190 -2.72 -5.79 -26.60
CA VAL A 190 -1.25 -5.92 -26.64
C VAL A 190 -0.59 -4.64 -26.14
N GLY A 191 -1.08 -3.48 -26.58
CA GLY A 191 -0.59 -2.18 -26.13
C GLY A 191 -0.72 -1.98 -24.62
N ILE A 192 -1.86 -2.33 -24.04
CA ILE A 192 -2.12 -2.27 -22.58
C ILE A 192 -1.15 -3.17 -21.82
N LEU A 193 -0.97 -4.41 -22.28
CA LEU A 193 -0.07 -5.37 -21.63
C LEU A 193 1.39 -4.89 -21.68
N LEU A 194 1.87 -4.45 -22.84
CA LEU A 194 3.23 -3.92 -22.98
C LEU A 194 3.46 -2.66 -22.15
N ALA A 195 2.48 -1.77 -22.05
CA ALA A 195 2.55 -0.58 -21.20
C ALA A 195 2.59 -0.95 -19.71
N SER A 196 1.84 -1.97 -19.28
CA SER A 196 1.87 -2.48 -17.92
C SER A 196 3.24 -3.06 -17.54
N MET A 197 3.83 -3.86 -18.45
CA MET A 197 5.18 -4.40 -18.25
C MET A 197 6.26 -3.32 -18.24
N SER A 198 6.18 -2.34 -19.13
CA SER A 198 7.14 -1.23 -19.17
C SER A 198 7.11 -0.41 -17.89
N ARG A 199 5.91 -0.11 -17.35
CA ARG A 199 5.74 0.58 -16.06
C ARG A 199 6.32 -0.23 -14.90
N HIS A 200 6.17 -1.54 -14.93
CA HIS A 200 6.76 -2.41 -13.91
C HIS A 200 8.29 -2.42 -13.99
N LYS A 201 8.85 -2.62 -15.18
CA LYS A 201 10.31 -2.62 -15.42
C LYS A 201 10.97 -1.29 -15.03
N PHE A 202 10.36 -0.17 -15.38
CA PHE A 202 10.90 1.17 -15.09
C PHE A 202 11.00 1.42 -13.58
N LYS A 203 9.94 1.16 -12.84
CA LYS A 203 9.92 1.38 -11.39
C LYS A 203 10.86 0.45 -10.61
N VAL A 204 11.03 -0.78 -11.07
CA VAL A 204 11.99 -1.71 -10.45
C VAL A 204 13.44 -1.23 -10.64
N LYS A 205 13.77 -0.61 -11.78
CA LYS A 205 15.10 -0.02 -12.01
C LYS A 205 15.38 1.16 -11.08
N ASP A 206 14.41 2.03 -10.87
CA ASP A 206 14.57 3.18 -9.96
C ASP A 206 14.79 2.74 -8.51
N GLU A 207 14.11 1.68 -8.07
CA GLU A 207 14.26 1.13 -6.71
C GLU A 207 15.62 0.44 -6.50
N GLN A 208 16.19 -0.14 -7.56
CA GLN A 208 17.50 -0.82 -7.51
C GLN A 208 18.68 0.15 -7.61
N ALA A 209 18.50 1.33 -8.18
CA ALA A 209 19.55 2.34 -8.29
C ALA A 209 20.09 2.82 -6.94
N GLY A 210 19.34 2.61 -5.85
CA GLY A 210 19.76 2.90 -4.47
C GLY A 210 20.48 1.76 -3.74
N HIS A 211 20.58 0.55 -4.32
CA HIS A 211 21.19 -0.61 -3.67
C HIS A 211 22.19 -1.29 -4.63
N GLU A 212 23.46 -1.02 -4.46
CA GLU A 212 24.58 -1.41 -5.34
C GLU A 212 24.86 -2.93 -5.48
N HIS A 213 24.08 -3.84 -4.91
CA HIS A 213 24.48 -5.26 -4.82
C HIS A 213 23.40 -6.31 -5.12
N ASN A 214 22.33 -6.01 -5.85
CA ASN A 214 21.45 -7.07 -6.33
C ASN A 214 21.43 -7.13 -7.85
N THR A 215 22.09 -8.14 -8.42
CA THR A 215 21.78 -8.61 -9.79
C THR A 215 20.26 -8.72 -9.93
N PRO A 216 19.66 -8.07 -10.95
CA PRO A 216 18.23 -8.20 -11.15
C PRO A 216 17.92 -9.67 -11.35
N LEU A 217 17.15 -10.28 -10.44
CA LEU A 217 16.56 -11.59 -10.73
C LEU A 217 15.78 -11.41 -12.03
N GLU A 218 16.19 -12.15 -13.07
CA GLU A 218 15.46 -12.16 -14.33
C GLU A 218 14.01 -12.54 -14.03
N ASN A 219 13.11 -11.57 -14.14
CA ASN A 219 11.69 -11.84 -13.97
C ASN A 219 11.22 -12.63 -15.20
N SER A 220 11.32 -13.96 -15.10
CA SER A 220 10.98 -14.86 -16.20
C SER A 220 9.50 -14.73 -16.61
N ALA A 221 8.63 -14.30 -15.69
CA ALA A 221 7.23 -14.03 -15.99
C ALA A 221 7.09 -12.85 -16.96
N ILE A 222 7.77 -11.73 -16.70
CA ILE A 222 7.74 -10.56 -17.59
C ILE A 222 8.30 -10.90 -18.97
N SER A 223 9.42 -11.66 -19.02
CA SER A 223 10.01 -12.09 -20.30
C SER A 223 9.06 -12.99 -21.08
N ALA A 224 8.34 -13.89 -20.43
CA ALA A 224 7.34 -14.73 -21.07
C ALA A 224 6.12 -13.91 -21.57
N MET A 225 5.64 -12.99 -20.75
CA MET A 225 4.54 -12.08 -21.11
C MET A 225 4.91 -11.21 -22.33
N GLU A 226 6.13 -10.68 -22.34
CA GLU A 226 6.64 -9.85 -23.44
C GLU A 226 6.75 -10.65 -24.74
N LYS A 227 7.29 -11.86 -24.66
CA LYS A 227 7.39 -12.77 -25.82
C LYS A 227 6.02 -13.09 -26.39
N ASP A 228 5.05 -13.39 -25.54
CA ASP A 228 3.67 -13.69 -25.96
C ASP A 228 3.00 -12.47 -26.60
N ALA A 229 3.13 -11.29 -26.01
CA ALA A 229 2.58 -10.05 -26.54
C ALA A 229 3.21 -9.66 -27.89
N LEU A 230 4.52 -9.81 -28.04
CA LEU A 230 5.22 -9.52 -29.31
C LEU A 230 4.82 -10.49 -30.40
N LEU A 231 4.67 -11.78 -30.10
CA LEU A 231 4.18 -12.79 -31.02
C LEU A 231 2.80 -12.41 -31.58
N TRP A 232 1.89 -12.02 -30.71
CA TRP A 232 0.56 -11.58 -31.14
C TRP A 232 0.60 -10.29 -31.97
N ARG A 233 1.49 -9.35 -31.66
CA ARG A 233 1.68 -8.14 -32.46
C ARG A 233 2.18 -8.45 -33.88
N GLU A 234 3.06 -9.42 -34.03
CA GLU A 234 3.50 -9.89 -35.36
C GLU A 234 2.36 -10.57 -36.12
N HIS A 235 1.56 -11.38 -35.42
CA HIS A 235 0.43 -12.05 -36.05
C HIS A 235 -0.75 -11.13 -36.33
N SER A 236 -0.95 -10.04 -35.59
CA SER A 236 -2.08 -9.12 -35.79
C SER A 236 -2.12 -8.55 -37.21
N ALA A 237 -0.96 -8.23 -37.77
CA ALA A 237 -0.85 -7.75 -39.14
C ALA A 237 -1.33 -8.80 -40.20
N ALA A 238 -0.93 -10.06 -40.02
CA ALA A 238 -1.37 -11.16 -40.89
C ALA A 238 -2.87 -11.45 -40.72
N LEU A 239 -3.34 -11.47 -39.45
CA LEU A 239 -4.75 -11.69 -39.13
C LEU A 239 -5.66 -10.59 -39.68
N ARG A 240 -5.20 -9.34 -39.74
CA ARG A 240 -5.94 -8.20 -40.32
C ARG A 240 -6.32 -8.46 -41.75
N TYR A 241 -5.44 -9.08 -42.53
CA TYR A 241 -5.73 -9.41 -43.93
C TYR A 241 -6.52 -10.72 -44.06
N THR A 242 -6.16 -11.75 -43.30
CA THR A 242 -6.73 -13.10 -43.46
C THR A 242 -8.09 -13.24 -42.77
N CYS A 243 -8.36 -12.49 -41.74
CA CYS A 243 -9.62 -12.51 -40.97
C CYS A 243 -10.52 -11.31 -41.31
N SER A 244 -10.27 -10.63 -42.43
CA SER A 244 -11.12 -9.54 -42.93
C SER A 244 -12.55 -10.02 -43.20
N PRO A 245 -13.58 -9.19 -43.01
CA PRO A 245 -14.96 -9.48 -43.38
C PRO A 245 -15.12 -9.83 -44.89
N ALA A 246 -14.17 -9.39 -45.71
CA ALA A 246 -14.12 -9.74 -47.15
C ALA A 246 -13.77 -11.22 -47.40
N MET A 247 -13.13 -11.89 -46.43
CA MET A 247 -12.76 -13.30 -46.50
C MET A 247 -13.95 -14.20 -46.21
N GLN A 248 -14.61 -14.66 -47.26
CA GLN A 248 -15.76 -15.59 -47.20
C GLN A 248 -15.26 -17.04 -47.12
N TYR A 249 -16.13 -17.97 -46.70
CA TYR A 249 -15.85 -19.41 -46.64
C TYR A 249 -15.26 -19.98 -47.92
N ARG A 250 -15.79 -19.59 -49.09
CA ARG A 250 -15.27 -19.99 -50.40
C ARG A 250 -13.80 -19.58 -50.64
N HIS A 251 -13.40 -18.45 -50.15
CA HIS A 251 -12.03 -17.97 -50.26
C HIS A 251 -11.09 -18.83 -49.39
N TRP A 252 -11.52 -19.16 -48.19
CA TRP A 252 -10.80 -20.07 -47.30
C TRP A 252 -10.63 -21.46 -47.89
N ILE A 253 -11.68 -22.04 -48.50
CA ILE A 253 -11.58 -23.33 -49.21
C ILE A 253 -10.54 -23.27 -50.31
N SER A 254 -10.51 -22.19 -51.08
CA SER A 254 -9.53 -22.00 -52.17
C SER A 254 -8.10 -21.91 -51.65
N VAL A 255 -7.87 -21.14 -50.56
CA VAL A 255 -6.56 -21.00 -49.93
C VAL A 255 -6.09 -22.33 -49.36
N LEU A 256 -6.94 -23.02 -48.59
CA LEU A 256 -6.62 -24.32 -48.01
C LEU A 256 -6.31 -25.40 -49.03
N ARG A 257 -7.08 -25.43 -50.13
CA ARG A 257 -6.83 -26.36 -51.24
C ARG A 257 -5.46 -26.09 -51.87
N LYS A 258 -5.11 -24.82 -52.11
CA LYS A 258 -3.79 -24.44 -52.65
C LYS A 258 -2.65 -24.79 -51.66
N ALA A 259 -2.91 -24.72 -50.36
CA ALA A 259 -1.98 -25.12 -49.33
C ALA A 259 -1.92 -26.64 -49.06
N GLY A 260 -2.66 -27.45 -49.83
CA GLY A 260 -2.73 -28.90 -49.68
C GLY A 260 -3.42 -29.36 -48.38
N ARG A 261 -4.25 -28.50 -47.81
CA ARG A 261 -4.93 -28.77 -46.54
C ARG A 261 -6.43 -29.07 -46.76
N PRO A 262 -7.02 -30.03 -46.04
CA PRO A 262 -8.47 -30.25 -46.12
C PRO A 262 -9.22 -29.06 -45.54
N ALA A 263 -10.38 -28.73 -46.10
CA ALA A 263 -11.25 -27.68 -45.60
C ALA A 263 -11.94 -28.15 -44.30
N PRO A 264 -11.63 -27.60 -43.12
CA PRO A 264 -12.26 -27.98 -41.89
C PRO A 264 -13.67 -27.37 -41.79
N ALA A 265 -14.56 -28.02 -41.07
CA ALA A 265 -15.88 -27.46 -40.72
C ALA A 265 -15.77 -26.20 -39.86
N ARG A 266 -14.69 -26.08 -39.12
CA ARG A 266 -14.36 -24.93 -38.25
C ARG A 266 -12.89 -24.59 -38.39
N LEU A 267 -12.60 -23.34 -38.74
CA LEU A 267 -11.24 -22.80 -38.75
C LEU A 267 -11.10 -21.76 -37.67
N THR A 268 -10.25 -22.04 -36.70
CA THR A 268 -10.00 -21.11 -35.59
C THR A 268 -8.73 -20.31 -35.86
N VAL A 269 -8.60 -19.17 -35.16
CA VAL A 269 -7.35 -18.39 -35.14
C VAL A 269 -6.17 -19.26 -34.74
N LYS A 270 -6.36 -20.17 -33.78
CA LYS A 270 -5.33 -21.13 -33.36
C LYS A 270 -4.83 -21.96 -34.53
N ASN A 271 -5.74 -22.50 -35.35
CA ASN A 271 -5.35 -23.29 -36.55
C ASN A 271 -4.55 -22.46 -37.55
N LEU A 272 -4.88 -21.18 -37.70
CA LEU A 272 -4.14 -20.27 -38.61
C LEU A 272 -2.73 -20.01 -38.12
N LEU A 273 -2.53 -19.89 -36.79
CA LEU A 273 -1.22 -19.66 -36.19
C LEU A 273 -0.32 -20.88 -36.19
N GLU A 274 -0.89 -22.10 -36.28
CA GLU A 274 -0.16 -23.38 -36.33
C GLU A 274 0.24 -23.76 -37.77
N TRP A 275 -0.19 -23.03 -38.79
CA TRP A 275 0.06 -23.28 -40.25
C TRP A 275 1.12 -22.37 -40.81
#